data_b05008ccc2d675053ca3397bdda7be36
#
_entry.id   b05008ccc2d675053ca3397bdda7be36
#
_cell.length_a   1.000
_cell.length_b   1.000
_cell.length_c   1.000
_cell.angle_alpha   90.00
_cell.angle_beta   90.00
_cell.angle_gamma   90.00
#
_symmetry.space_group_name_H-M   'P 1'
#
loop_
_entity.id
_entity.type
_entity.pdbx_description
1 polymer ?
#
loop_
_entity_poly.entity_id
_entity_poly.type
_entity_poly.pdbx_seq_one_letter_code
_entity_poly.pdbx_strand_id
1 'polypeptide(L)'
;VLAGVARRLPVFSGILSALLAFAGGVVLTRIVSRNMILLERTYMPILLYPAVGCSAYFGPESLPALAASFLTIVSFDTMLVSFRRTARFGSLFNATILAGAALLVWSHTIVYVLLLPFALVIFKRSGREWIVAWVGMLLPLAICSYIEWGTGRSFLGPVSRLWEGVRGAFAGPGFDLPTIRPALWVFWSMCLTVTVLSLVALWRRSGTMRTRAYKSSVYFLWILFFSLLPLAAPGRAMTDLVLPAAPLAVVMPAY
;
A
#
# COMPACT_ATOMS: atom_id res chain seq x y z
N VAL A 1 1.45 7.23 18.26
CA VAL A 1 2.15 6.30 19.15
C VAL A 1 3.44 5.82 18.49
N LEU A 2 3.42 5.21 17.30
CA LEU A 2 4.61 4.67 16.64
C LEU A 2 5.70 5.72 16.37
N ALA A 3 5.33 6.93 15.95
CA ALA A 3 6.29 8.03 15.74
C ALA A 3 7.00 8.47 17.05
N GLY A 4 6.30 8.40 18.20
CA GLY A 4 6.88 8.70 19.50
C GLY A 4 7.88 7.63 19.96
N VAL A 5 7.58 6.37 19.72
CA VAL A 5 8.49 5.23 20.00
C VAL A 5 9.72 5.30 19.10
N ALA A 6 9.53 5.61 17.83
CA ALA A 6 10.60 5.72 16.84
C ALA A 6 11.65 6.79 17.22
N ARG A 7 11.22 7.92 17.77
CA ARG A 7 12.12 8.98 18.23
C ARG A 7 12.90 8.61 19.49
N ARG A 8 12.31 7.79 20.38
CA ARG A 8 12.97 7.37 21.64
C ARG A 8 14.01 6.28 21.45
N LEU A 9 13.82 5.40 20.45
CA LEU A 9 14.68 4.25 20.19
C LEU A 9 15.07 4.18 18.69
N PRO A 10 15.96 5.08 18.22
CA PRO A 10 16.24 5.22 16.78
C PRO A 10 16.84 3.96 16.15
N VAL A 11 17.74 3.26 16.86
CA VAL A 11 18.37 2.02 16.36
C VAL A 11 17.31 0.91 16.22
N PHE A 12 16.48 0.72 17.23
CA PHE A 12 15.42 -0.28 17.19
C PHE A 12 14.40 -0.01 16.07
N SER A 13 14.02 1.27 15.89
CA SER A 13 13.10 1.64 14.81
C SER A 13 13.71 1.44 13.42
N GLY A 14 15.01 1.68 13.25
CA GLY A 14 15.73 1.40 12.01
C GLY A 14 15.75 -0.09 11.67
N ILE A 15 16.08 -0.95 12.65
CA ILE A 15 16.06 -2.40 12.47
C ILE A 15 14.65 -2.89 12.11
N LEU A 16 13.63 -2.41 12.84
CA LEU A 16 12.24 -2.80 12.58
C LEU A 16 11.76 -2.33 11.20
N SER A 17 12.15 -1.13 10.77
CA SER A 17 11.86 -0.62 9.42
C SER A 17 12.49 -1.48 8.33
N ALA A 18 13.75 -1.91 8.51
CA ALA A 18 14.44 -2.81 7.59
C ALA A 18 13.75 -4.18 7.52
N LEU A 19 13.36 -4.74 8.66
CA LEU A 19 12.64 -6.01 8.73
C LEU A 19 11.27 -5.91 8.02
N LEU A 20 10.52 -4.83 8.24
CA LEU A 20 9.22 -4.61 7.58
C LEU A 20 9.38 -4.44 6.07
N ALA A 21 10.40 -3.72 5.61
CA ALA A 21 10.68 -3.56 4.20
C ALA A 21 11.03 -4.92 3.55
N PHE A 22 11.90 -5.71 4.17
CA PHE A 22 12.24 -7.04 3.68
C PHE A 22 11.04 -8.00 3.70
N ALA A 23 10.29 -8.05 4.81
CA ALA A 23 9.09 -8.88 4.93
C ALA A 23 8.03 -8.51 3.88
N GLY A 24 7.85 -7.21 3.60
CA GLY A 24 6.97 -6.72 2.53
C GLY A 24 7.39 -7.26 1.16
N GLY A 25 8.68 -7.24 0.84
CA GLY A 25 9.23 -7.82 -0.39
C GLY A 25 8.98 -9.31 -0.52
N VAL A 26 9.14 -10.07 0.57
CA VAL A 26 8.85 -11.51 0.62
C VAL A 26 7.36 -11.79 0.34
N VAL A 27 6.46 -11.04 1.00
CA VAL A 27 5.01 -11.19 0.78
C VAL A 27 4.64 -10.83 -0.66
N LEU A 28 5.21 -9.75 -1.24
CA LEU A 28 4.98 -9.38 -2.63
C LEU A 28 5.42 -10.47 -3.61
N THR A 29 6.60 -11.06 -3.39
CA THR A 29 7.08 -12.19 -4.22
C THR A 29 6.14 -13.38 -4.13
N ARG A 30 5.61 -13.68 -2.95
CA ARG A 30 4.59 -14.72 -2.76
C ARG A 30 3.30 -14.39 -3.53
N ILE A 31 2.84 -13.14 -3.51
CA ILE A 31 1.67 -12.68 -4.26
C ILE A 31 1.87 -12.90 -5.76
N VAL A 32 3.01 -12.46 -6.30
CA VAL A 32 3.35 -12.58 -7.72
C VAL A 32 3.37 -14.04 -8.15
N SER A 33 4.10 -14.89 -7.42
CA SER A 33 4.23 -16.31 -7.73
C SER A 33 2.90 -17.06 -7.64
N ARG A 34 2.09 -16.77 -6.60
CA ARG A 34 0.81 -17.46 -6.37
C ARG A 34 -0.29 -17.08 -7.36
N ASN A 35 -0.28 -15.84 -7.84
CA ASN A 35 -1.31 -15.35 -8.76
C ASN A 35 -0.87 -15.40 -10.22
N MET A 36 0.34 -15.89 -10.49
CA MET A 36 0.93 -15.97 -11.85
C MET A 36 0.81 -14.64 -12.60
N ILE A 37 1.09 -13.54 -11.89
CA ILE A 37 1.04 -12.19 -12.46
C ILE A 37 2.13 -12.05 -13.53
N LEU A 38 3.31 -12.61 -13.25
CA LEU A 38 4.42 -12.71 -14.18
C LEU A 38 4.48 -14.13 -14.75
N LEU A 39 4.92 -14.24 -16.01
CA LEU A 39 5.10 -15.53 -16.68
C LEU A 39 6.19 -16.39 -16.02
N GLU A 40 7.26 -15.74 -15.58
CA GLU A 40 8.38 -16.40 -14.94
C GLU A 40 8.34 -16.17 -13.42
N ARG A 41 8.75 -17.19 -12.68
CA ARG A 41 8.93 -17.06 -11.22
C ARG A 41 10.16 -16.21 -10.97
N THR A 42 9.98 -15.00 -10.50
CA THR A 42 11.08 -14.10 -10.18
C THR A 42 11.05 -13.72 -8.70
N TYR A 43 12.23 -13.58 -8.12
CA TYR A 43 12.44 -13.08 -6.76
C TYR A 43 12.75 -11.57 -6.72
N MET A 44 12.71 -10.90 -7.87
CA MET A 44 12.97 -9.46 -7.99
C MET A 44 12.17 -8.57 -7.03
N PRO A 45 10.89 -8.84 -6.72
CA PRO A 45 10.14 -8.00 -5.78
C PRO A 45 10.74 -7.93 -4.38
N ILE A 46 11.49 -8.97 -3.92
CA ILE A 46 12.19 -8.94 -2.61
C ILE A 46 13.21 -7.81 -2.56
N LEU A 47 13.92 -7.56 -3.67
CA LEU A 47 14.96 -6.53 -3.75
C LEU A 47 14.37 -5.18 -4.16
N LEU A 48 13.44 -5.16 -5.12
CA LEU A 48 12.89 -3.92 -5.67
C LEU A 48 12.04 -3.17 -4.65
N TYR A 49 11.25 -3.87 -3.83
CA TYR A 49 10.39 -3.21 -2.86
C TYR A 49 11.19 -2.38 -1.82
N PRO A 50 12.18 -2.94 -1.09
CA PRO A 50 12.99 -2.14 -0.19
C PRO A 50 13.86 -1.12 -0.93
N ALA A 51 14.39 -1.43 -2.11
CA ALA A 51 15.20 -0.50 -2.90
C ALA A 51 14.39 0.76 -3.28
N VAL A 52 13.17 0.58 -3.78
CA VAL A 52 12.29 1.69 -4.16
C VAL A 52 11.70 2.39 -2.93
N GLY A 53 11.17 1.63 -1.97
CA GLY A 53 10.48 2.17 -0.80
C GLY A 53 11.40 2.94 0.17
N CYS A 54 12.66 2.52 0.28
CA CYS A 54 13.65 3.16 1.17
C CYS A 54 14.59 4.12 0.42
N SER A 55 14.43 4.31 -0.90
CA SER A 55 15.35 5.10 -1.73
C SER A 55 15.45 6.57 -1.33
N ALA A 56 14.34 7.18 -0.98
CA ALA A 56 14.29 8.61 -0.69
C ALA A 56 14.60 8.92 0.78
N TYR A 57 14.11 8.11 1.67
CA TYR A 57 14.28 8.33 3.10
C TYR A 57 14.20 7.01 3.88
N PHE A 58 15.27 6.72 4.62
CA PHE A 58 15.32 5.60 5.56
C PHE A 58 15.76 6.12 6.93
N GLY A 59 14.79 6.22 7.85
CA GLY A 59 15.04 6.76 9.19
C GLY A 59 13.93 6.37 10.17
N PRO A 60 14.05 6.77 11.44
CA PRO A 60 13.07 6.42 12.45
C PRO A 60 11.64 6.91 12.12
N GLU A 61 11.52 8.00 11.36
CA GLU A 61 10.22 8.55 10.94
C GLU A 61 9.56 7.75 9.79
N SER A 62 10.30 6.88 9.09
CA SER A 62 9.73 6.00 8.05
C SER A 62 8.98 4.79 8.61
N LEU A 63 9.14 4.47 9.90
CA LEU A 63 8.53 3.30 10.53
C LEU A 63 7.01 3.24 10.39
N PRO A 64 6.21 4.30 10.63
CA PRO A 64 4.77 4.26 10.43
C PRO A 64 4.38 4.00 8.97
N ALA A 65 5.09 4.62 8.02
CA ALA A 65 4.83 4.45 6.59
C ALA A 65 5.11 3.00 6.13
N LEU A 66 6.25 2.43 6.55
CA LEU A 66 6.61 1.04 6.23
C LEU A 66 5.69 0.03 6.92
N ALA A 67 5.29 0.28 8.18
CA ALA A 67 4.33 -0.57 8.88
C ALA A 67 2.94 -0.55 8.19
N ALA A 68 2.46 0.62 7.82
CA ALA A 68 1.21 0.76 7.09
C ALA A 68 1.29 0.14 5.69
N SER A 69 2.41 0.32 4.98
CA SER A 69 2.65 -0.31 3.68
C SER A 69 2.68 -1.84 3.80
N PHE A 70 3.33 -2.39 4.81
CA PHE A 70 3.33 -3.83 5.07
C PHE A 70 1.91 -4.37 5.31
N LEU A 71 1.12 -3.71 6.17
CA LEU A 71 -0.28 -4.08 6.41
C LEU A 71 -1.11 -4.02 5.12
N THR A 72 -0.87 -3.02 4.29
CA THR A 72 -1.53 -2.85 2.99
C THR A 72 -1.15 -3.98 2.02
N ILE A 73 0.13 -4.39 1.97
CA ILE A 73 0.59 -5.51 1.14
C ILE A 73 -0.08 -6.81 1.59
N VAL A 74 -0.17 -7.08 2.89
CA VAL A 74 -0.86 -8.26 3.43
C VAL A 74 -2.36 -8.18 3.14
N SER A 75 -2.97 -6.99 3.19
CA SER A 75 -4.34 -6.75 2.75
C SER A 75 -4.53 -7.12 1.28
N PHE A 76 -3.63 -6.72 0.39
CA PHE A 76 -3.69 -7.08 -1.04
C PHE A 76 -3.59 -8.60 -1.25
N ASP A 77 -2.71 -9.30 -0.52
CA ASP A 77 -2.62 -10.75 -0.59
C ASP A 77 -3.94 -11.42 -0.19
N THR A 78 -4.49 -11.04 0.96
CA THR A 78 -5.75 -11.60 1.47
C THR A 78 -6.94 -11.23 0.58
N MET A 79 -6.94 -10.03 -0.02
CA MET A 79 -7.93 -9.59 -1.00
C MET A 79 -7.91 -10.46 -2.25
N LEU A 80 -6.73 -10.71 -2.84
CA LEU A 80 -6.58 -11.59 -4.00
C LEU A 80 -6.95 -13.04 -3.69
N VAL A 81 -6.73 -13.51 -2.44
CA VAL A 81 -7.22 -14.83 -1.99
C VAL A 81 -8.74 -14.86 -1.95
N SER A 82 -9.38 -13.80 -1.46
CA SER A 82 -10.83 -13.69 -1.37
C SER A 82 -11.50 -13.80 -2.74
N PHE A 83 -10.82 -13.39 -3.81
CA PHE A 83 -11.33 -13.42 -5.18
C PHE A 83 -11.25 -14.81 -5.87
N ARG A 84 -10.83 -15.86 -5.17
CA ARG A 84 -10.90 -17.24 -5.66
C ARG A 84 -12.34 -17.75 -5.56
N ARG A 85 -12.72 -18.72 -6.44
CA ARG A 85 -14.09 -19.28 -6.49
C ARG A 85 -14.60 -19.83 -5.15
N THR A 86 -13.70 -20.29 -4.30
CA THR A 86 -14.00 -20.83 -2.95
C THR A 86 -13.85 -19.77 -1.87
N ALA A 87 -13.81 -18.49 -2.24
CA ALA A 87 -13.56 -17.41 -1.31
C ALA A 87 -14.66 -17.31 -0.25
N ARG A 88 -14.24 -17.38 0.98
CA ARG A 88 -15.09 -17.19 2.15
C ARG A 88 -15.17 -15.68 2.43
N PHE A 89 -16.33 -15.21 2.87
CA PHE A 89 -16.53 -13.82 3.33
C PHE A 89 -15.46 -13.38 4.34
N GLY A 90 -14.98 -14.32 5.17
CA GLY A 90 -13.93 -14.05 6.16
C GLY A 90 -12.60 -13.56 5.57
N SER A 91 -12.18 -14.03 4.39
CA SER A 91 -10.94 -13.52 3.80
C SER A 91 -11.06 -12.10 3.26
N LEU A 92 -12.23 -11.72 2.73
CA LEU A 92 -12.52 -10.35 2.33
C LEU A 92 -12.57 -9.42 3.55
N PHE A 93 -13.26 -9.84 4.60
CA PHE A 93 -13.36 -9.12 5.85
C PHE A 93 -11.98 -8.88 6.48
N ASN A 94 -11.13 -9.93 6.58
CA ASN A 94 -9.77 -9.80 7.09
C ASN A 94 -8.90 -8.85 6.24
N ALA A 95 -9.04 -8.89 4.91
CA ALA A 95 -8.34 -7.97 4.02
C ALA A 95 -8.70 -6.52 4.31
N THR A 96 -9.98 -6.24 4.48
CA THR A 96 -10.46 -4.88 4.72
C THR A 96 -10.17 -4.37 6.13
N ILE A 97 -10.15 -5.26 7.15
CA ILE A 97 -9.65 -4.92 8.50
C ILE A 97 -8.18 -4.48 8.44
N LEU A 98 -7.33 -5.21 7.71
CA LEU A 98 -5.92 -4.85 7.56
C LEU A 98 -5.75 -3.51 6.84
N ALA A 99 -6.56 -3.23 5.82
CA ALA A 99 -6.56 -1.93 5.15
C ALA A 99 -7.00 -0.79 6.10
N GLY A 100 -8.05 -1.00 6.90
CA GLY A 100 -8.50 -0.06 7.92
C GLY A 100 -7.47 0.17 9.03
N ALA A 101 -6.76 -0.89 9.46
CA ALA A 101 -5.66 -0.78 10.41
C ALA A 101 -4.47 0.01 9.81
N ALA A 102 -4.11 -0.22 8.56
CA ALA A 102 -3.08 0.54 7.86
C ALA A 102 -3.40 2.05 7.82
N LEU A 103 -4.67 2.39 7.58
CA LEU A 103 -5.16 3.76 7.57
C LEU A 103 -5.00 4.45 8.94
N LEU A 104 -5.23 3.73 10.04
CA LEU A 104 -5.03 4.26 11.39
C LEU A 104 -3.54 4.45 11.74
N VAL A 105 -2.67 3.61 11.20
CA VAL A 105 -1.22 3.71 11.40
C VAL A 105 -0.66 4.91 10.64
N TRP A 106 -1.12 5.12 9.39
CA TRP A 106 -0.64 6.19 8.53
C TRP A 106 -1.73 6.68 7.58
N SER A 107 -2.19 7.91 7.77
CA SER A 107 -3.34 8.49 7.10
C SER A 107 -3.21 8.62 5.57
N HIS A 108 -1.98 8.68 5.02
CA HIS A 108 -1.73 8.73 3.57
C HIS A 108 -2.23 7.48 2.83
N THR A 109 -2.40 6.35 3.53
CA THR A 109 -2.99 5.13 2.94
C THR A 109 -4.48 5.25 2.64
N ILE A 110 -5.12 6.40 2.93
CA ILE A 110 -6.54 6.68 2.57
C ILE A 110 -6.80 6.46 1.07
N VAL A 111 -5.80 6.65 0.22
CA VAL A 111 -5.92 6.42 -1.23
C VAL A 111 -6.31 4.99 -1.57
N TYR A 112 -5.95 4.03 -0.72
CA TYR A 112 -6.34 2.63 -0.89
C TYR A 112 -7.79 2.35 -0.47
N VAL A 113 -8.42 3.26 0.27
CA VAL A 113 -9.88 3.23 0.52
C VAL A 113 -10.62 3.36 -0.81
N LEU A 114 -10.15 4.27 -1.67
CA LEU A 114 -10.72 4.48 -3.00
C LEU A 114 -10.52 3.25 -3.91
N LEU A 115 -9.47 2.46 -3.69
CA LEU A 115 -9.24 1.22 -4.42
C LEU A 115 -10.28 0.15 -4.13
N LEU A 116 -10.87 0.13 -2.93
CA LEU A 116 -11.81 -0.91 -2.51
C LEU A 116 -13.01 -1.08 -3.47
N PRO A 117 -13.78 -0.01 -3.81
CA PRO A 117 -14.87 -0.13 -4.76
C PRO A 117 -14.41 -0.62 -6.14
N PHE A 118 -13.25 -0.14 -6.63
CA PHE A 118 -12.70 -0.59 -7.91
C PHE A 118 -12.37 -2.08 -7.90
N ALA A 119 -11.76 -2.59 -6.82
CA ALA A 119 -11.48 -4.00 -6.66
C ALA A 119 -12.76 -4.85 -6.70
N LEU A 120 -13.80 -4.44 -5.97
CA LEU A 120 -15.08 -5.15 -5.91
C LEU A 120 -15.78 -5.19 -7.29
N VAL A 121 -15.67 -4.10 -8.07
CA VAL A 121 -16.21 -4.02 -9.44
C VAL A 121 -15.41 -4.92 -10.40
N ILE A 122 -14.06 -4.85 -10.41
CA ILE A 122 -13.19 -5.65 -11.28
C ILE A 122 -13.46 -7.15 -11.11
N PHE A 123 -13.66 -7.57 -9.86
CA PHE A 123 -13.91 -8.96 -9.53
C PHE A 123 -15.40 -9.34 -9.51
N LYS A 124 -16.30 -8.41 -9.90
CA LYS A 124 -17.76 -8.59 -10.01
C LYS A 124 -18.38 -9.18 -8.74
N ARG A 125 -18.16 -8.50 -7.60
CA ARG A 125 -18.63 -8.95 -6.29
C ARG A 125 -20.08 -8.56 -6.00
N SER A 126 -20.75 -9.40 -5.18
CA SER A 126 -22.16 -9.20 -4.80
C SER A 126 -22.34 -8.02 -3.83
N GLY A 127 -23.54 -7.45 -3.74
CA GLY A 127 -23.83 -6.37 -2.80
C GLY A 127 -23.59 -6.74 -1.33
N ARG A 128 -23.76 -8.00 -0.96
CA ARG A 128 -23.44 -8.48 0.40
C ARG A 128 -21.95 -8.37 0.71
N GLU A 129 -21.09 -8.67 -0.27
CA GLU A 129 -19.63 -8.56 -0.10
C GLU A 129 -19.20 -7.10 0.02
N TRP A 130 -19.91 -6.17 -0.62
CA TRP A 130 -19.68 -4.73 -0.43
C TRP A 130 -19.91 -4.31 1.02
N ILE A 131 -21.04 -4.74 1.62
CA ILE A 131 -21.34 -4.42 3.03
C ILE A 131 -20.25 -4.98 3.94
N VAL A 132 -19.88 -6.26 3.75
CA VAL A 132 -18.81 -6.91 4.54
C VAL A 132 -17.48 -6.17 4.43
N ALA A 133 -17.12 -5.72 3.23
CA ALA A 133 -15.88 -4.99 2.98
C ALA A 133 -15.85 -3.63 3.70
N TRP A 134 -16.93 -2.85 3.63
CA TRP A 134 -17.02 -1.57 4.32
C TRP A 134 -17.05 -1.72 5.84
N VAL A 135 -17.81 -2.69 6.36
CA VAL A 135 -17.84 -2.99 7.80
C VAL A 135 -16.45 -3.39 8.29
N GLY A 136 -15.76 -4.28 7.57
CA GLY A 136 -14.39 -4.69 7.93
C GLY A 136 -13.41 -3.51 7.95
N MET A 137 -13.54 -2.58 7.02
CA MET A 137 -12.67 -1.41 6.92
C MET A 137 -12.91 -0.39 8.04
N LEU A 138 -14.16 -0.18 8.43
CA LEU A 138 -14.53 0.76 9.50
C LEU A 138 -14.29 0.17 10.91
N LEU A 139 -14.22 -1.15 11.03
CA LEU A 139 -14.10 -1.83 12.32
C LEU A 139 -12.89 -1.37 13.15
N PRO A 140 -11.64 -1.27 12.61
CA PRO A 140 -10.50 -0.80 13.40
C PRO A 140 -10.71 0.62 13.93
N LEU A 141 -11.31 1.49 13.15
CA LEU A 141 -11.64 2.86 13.57
C LEU A 141 -12.67 2.87 14.69
N ALA A 142 -13.72 2.05 14.57
CA ALA A 142 -14.75 1.91 15.61
C ALA A 142 -14.17 1.36 16.92
N ILE A 143 -13.27 0.35 16.83
CA ILE A 143 -12.59 -0.20 18.02
C ILE A 143 -11.73 0.88 18.70
N CYS A 144 -10.93 1.64 17.94
CA CYS A 144 -10.14 2.73 18.52
C CYS A 144 -11.01 3.82 19.15
N SER A 145 -12.13 4.19 18.51
CA SER A 145 -13.08 5.15 19.05
C SER A 145 -13.71 4.67 20.37
N TYR A 146 -14.06 3.39 20.45
CA TYR A 146 -14.63 2.77 21.64
C TYR A 146 -13.61 2.73 22.79
N ILE A 147 -12.37 2.36 22.52
CA ILE A 147 -11.29 2.34 23.52
C ILE A 147 -11.03 3.75 24.07
N GLU A 148 -10.98 4.77 23.22
CA GLU A 148 -10.78 6.16 23.66
C GLU A 148 -11.96 6.67 24.49
N TRP A 149 -13.17 6.34 24.10
CA TRP A 149 -14.36 6.68 24.89
C TRP A 149 -14.32 6.00 26.27
N GLY A 150 -13.96 4.72 26.34
CA GLY A 150 -13.82 3.97 27.60
C GLY A 150 -12.72 4.52 28.52
N THR A 151 -11.71 5.24 27.97
CA THR A 151 -10.66 5.93 28.74
C THR A 151 -11.01 7.39 29.08
N GLY A 152 -12.26 7.81 28.89
CA GLY A 152 -12.75 9.15 29.21
C GLY A 152 -12.40 10.23 28.17
N ARG A 153 -11.95 9.83 26.97
CA ARG A 153 -11.65 10.73 25.85
C ARG A 153 -12.88 10.84 24.91
N SER A 154 -12.82 11.77 23.97
CA SER A 154 -13.86 11.94 22.97
C SER A 154 -13.97 10.71 22.05
N PHE A 155 -15.18 10.18 21.86
CA PHE A 155 -15.46 9.09 20.92
C PHE A 155 -15.02 9.42 19.48
N LEU A 156 -15.11 10.67 19.04
CA LEU A 156 -14.71 11.11 17.72
C LEU A 156 -13.21 11.45 17.61
N GLY A 157 -12.43 11.30 18.69
CA GLY A 157 -11.00 11.62 18.71
C GLY A 157 -10.17 10.90 17.63
N PRO A 158 -10.33 9.59 17.40
CA PRO A 158 -9.62 8.89 16.31
C PRO A 158 -10.04 9.37 14.92
N VAL A 159 -11.33 9.71 14.74
CA VAL A 159 -11.86 10.20 13.46
C VAL A 159 -11.30 11.59 13.14
N SER A 160 -11.28 12.51 14.12
CA SER A 160 -10.73 13.86 13.92
C SER A 160 -9.24 13.82 13.60
N ARG A 161 -8.47 13.00 14.31
CA ARG A 161 -7.03 12.83 14.02
C ARG A 161 -6.76 12.23 12.64
N LEU A 162 -7.58 11.24 12.24
CA LEU A 162 -7.50 10.70 10.89
C LEU A 162 -7.79 11.79 9.86
N TRP A 163 -8.85 12.57 10.07
CA TRP A 163 -9.21 13.67 9.16
C TRP A 163 -8.13 14.75 9.08
N GLU A 164 -7.56 15.16 10.22
CA GLU A 164 -6.44 16.10 10.26
C GLU A 164 -5.21 15.54 9.53
N GLY A 165 -4.90 14.26 9.71
CA GLY A 165 -3.83 13.57 9.01
C GLY A 165 -4.05 13.54 7.49
N VAL A 166 -5.27 13.25 7.05
CA VAL A 166 -5.63 13.28 5.62
C VAL A 166 -5.56 14.72 5.08
N ARG A 167 -6.12 15.69 5.80
CA ARG A 167 -6.04 17.10 5.40
C ARG A 167 -4.58 17.55 5.28
N GLY A 168 -3.73 17.19 6.25
CA GLY A 168 -2.29 17.51 6.21
C GLY A 168 -1.60 16.91 5.00
N ALA A 169 -1.93 15.67 4.63
CA ALA A 169 -1.38 14.99 3.47
C ALA A 169 -1.72 15.68 2.13
N PHE A 170 -2.92 16.26 2.02
CA PHE A 170 -3.38 16.88 0.76
C PHE A 170 -3.27 18.40 0.72
N ALA A 171 -3.24 19.09 1.84
CA ALA A 171 -3.25 20.56 1.92
C ALA A 171 -2.07 21.15 2.72
N GLY A 172 -1.20 20.30 3.28
CA GLY A 172 -0.02 20.72 4.03
C GLY A 172 1.12 21.24 3.14
N PRO A 173 2.14 21.86 3.71
CA PRO A 173 3.35 22.21 2.99
C PRO A 173 4.08 20.93 2.57
N GLY A 174 4.31 20.77 1.26
CA GLY A 174 5.08 19.67 0.72
C GLY A 174 6.58 19.90 0.80
N PHE A 175 7.36 18.86 0.50
CA PHE A 175 8.80 19.04 0.32
C PHE A 175 9.11 19.70 -1.02
N ASP A 176 10.16 20.49 -1.06
CA ASP A 176 10.62 21.14 -2.28
C ASP A 176 11.42 20.16 -3.14
N LEU A 177 10.99 20.02 -4.40
CA LEU A 177 11.66 19.16 -5.40
C LEU A 177 13.16 19.50 -5.60
N PRO A 178 13.60 20.77 -5.58
CA PRO A 178 15.00 21.12 -5.73
C PRO A 178 15.94 20.59 -4.64
N THR A 179 15.39 20.24 -3.46
CA THR A 179 16.20 19.70 -2.34
C THR A 179 16.57 18.23 -2.51
N ILE A 180 16.00 17.54 -3.54
CA ILE A 180 16.27 16.14 -3.81
C ILE A 180 17.68 16.01 -4.43
N ARG A 181 18.48 15.09 -3.90
CA ARG A 181 19.82 14.79 -4.45
C ARG A 181 19.72 14.38 -5.91
N PRO A 182 20.61 14.84 -6.81
CA PRO A 182 20.58 14.51 -8.23
C PRO A 182 20.57 13.00 -8.51
N ALA A 183 21.27 12.22 -7.69
CA ALA A 183 21.28 10.74 -7.79
C ALA A 183 19.89 10.11 -7.64
N LEU A 184 19.01 10.70 -6.82
CA LEU A 184 17.63 10.21 -6.68
C LEU A 184 16.80 10.49 -7.93
N TRP A 185 17.01 11.61 -8.60
CA TRP A 185 16.37 11.91 -9.89
C TRP A 185 16.74 10.88 -10.95
N VAL A 186 18.02 10.52 -11.04
CA VAL A 186 18.48 9.46 -11.97
C VAL A 186 17.85 8.12 -11.61
N PHE A 187 17.85 7.75 -10.33
CA PHE A 187 17.22 6.51 -9.87
C PHE A 187 15.72 6.45 -10.22
N TRP A 188 14.97 7.51 -9.91
CA TRP A 188 13.52 7.54 -10.16
C TRP A 188 13.18 7.63 -11.64
N SER A 189 13.99 8.31 -12.47
CA SER A 189 13.82 8.32 -13.94
C SER A 189 14.06 6.92 -14.53
N MET A 190 15.06 6.19 -14.03
CA MET A 190 15.28 4.80 -14.41
C MET A 190 14.11 3.90 -14.01
N CYS A 191 13.62 4.03 -12.77
CA CYS A 191 12.43 3.30 -12.30
C CYS A 191 11.20 3.59 -13.17
N LEU A 192 10.98 4.86 -13.53
CA LEU A 192 9.88 5.27 -14.41
C LEU A 192 10.01 4.65 -15.78
N THR A 193 11.20 4.69 -16.39
CA THR A 193 11.46 4.11 -17.71
C THR A 193 11.18 2.61 -17.70
N VAL A 194 11.71 1.85 -16.72
CA VAL A 194 11.46 0.41 -16.60
C VAL A 194 9.98 0.15 -16.40
N THR A 195 9.28 0.96 -15.59
CA THR A 195 7.84 0.81 -15.37
C THR A 195 7.05 1.00 -16.65
N VAL A 196 7.36 2.02 -17.45
CA VAL A 196 6.68 2.27 -18.74
C VAL A 196 6.90 1.10 -19.70
N LEU A 197 8.13 0.60 -19.83
CA LEU A 197 8.44 -0.56 -20.66
C LEU A 197 7.68 -1.81 -20.19
N SER A 198 7.62 -2.03 -18.88
CA SER A 198 6.88 -3.15 -18.30
C SER A 198 5.37 -3.04 -18.51
N LEU A 199 4.80 -1.83 -18.46
CA LEU A 199 3.39 -1.59 -18.79
C LEU A 199 3.08 -1.89 -20.25
N VAL A 200 3.95 -1.48 -21.17
CA VAL A 200 3.82 -1.81 -22.60
C VAL A 200 3.91 -3.31 -22.82
N ALA A 201 4.85 -4.00 -22.15
CA ALA A 201 4.99 -5.45 -22.22
C ALA A 201 3.75 -6.17 -21.69
N LEU A 202 3.21 -5.75 -20.54
CA LEU A 202 1.97 -6.28 -19.98
C LEU A 202 0.78 -6.07 -20.92
N TRP A 203 0.68 -4.89 -21.52
CA TRP A 203 -0.40 -4.61 -22.48
C TRP A 203 -0.33 -5.51 -23.70
N ARG A 204 0.85 -5.64 -24.33
CA ARG A 204 1.04 -6.53 -25.49
C ARG A 204 0.68 -7.99 -25.17
N ARG A 205 0.91 -8.43 -23.93
CA ARG A 205 0.63 -9.81 -23.46
C ARG A 205 -0.80 -10.00 -22.93
N SER A 206 -1.59 -8.94 -22.78
CA SER A 206 -2.92 -9.00 -22.16
C SER A 206 -3.86 -9.98 -22.84
N GLY A 207 -3.79 -10.14 -24.17
CA GLY A 207 -4.60 -11.06 -24.97
C GLY A 207 -4.29 -12.55 -24.76
N THR A 208 -3.08 -12.89 -24.29
CA THR A 208 -2.63 -14.28 -24.09
C THR A 208 -2.67 -14.72 -22.61
N MET A 209 -2.94 -13.79 -21.71
CA MET A 209 -2.99 -14.08 -20.27
C MET A 209 -4.25 -14.86 -19.88
N ARG A 210 -4.11 -15.77 -18.91
CA ARG A 210 -5.26 -16.38 -18.25
C ARG A 210 -6.10 -15.31 -17.57
N THR A 211 -7.41 -15.41 -17.63
CA THR A 211 -8.38 -14.42 -17.07
C THR A 211 -8.04 -13.98 -15.64
N ARG A 212 -7.51 -14.91 -14.83
CA ARG A 212 -7.13 -14.60 -13.45
C ARG A 212 -5.87 -13.75 -13.36
N ALA A 213 -4.83 -14.09 -14.11
CA ALA A 213 -3.59 -13.31 -14.16
C ALA A 213 -3.88 -11.91 -14.66
N TYR A 214 -4.68 -11.78 -15.72
CA TYR A 214 -5.13 -10.49 -16.26
C TYR A 214 -5.83 -9.63 -15.20
N LYS A 215 -6.84 -10.16 -14.50
CA LYS A 215 -7.55 -9.41 -13.45
C LYS A 215 -6.63 -8.98 -12.30
N SER A 216 -5.69 -9.85 -11.89
CA SER A 216 -4.71 -9.52 -10.87
C SER A 216 -3.75 -8.42 -11.34
N SER A 217 -3.30 -8.46 -12.59
CA SER A 217 -2.46 -7.40 -13.18
C SER A 217 -3.22 -6.07 -13.26
N VAL A 218 -4.47 -6.08 -13.73
CA VAL A 218 -5.32 -4.87 -13.75
C VAL A 218 -5.50 -4.30 -12.33
N TYR A 219 -5.69 -5.17 -11.34
CA TYR A 219 -5.78 -4.73 -9.95
C TYR A 219 -4.49 -4.03 -9.47
N PHE A 220 -3.30 -4.57 -9.78
CA PHE A 220 -2.03 -3.91 -9.45
C PHE A 220 -1.80 -2.61 -10.21
N LEU A 221 -2.30 -2.48 -11.43
CA LEU A 221 -2.27 -1.21 -12.16
C LEU A 221 -3.13 -0.14 -11.49
N TRP A 222 -4.29 -0.50 -10.98
CA TRP A 222 -5.11 0.41 -10.18
C TRP A 222 -4.44 0.78 -8.86
N ILE A 223 -3.78 -0.18 -8.17
CA ILE A 223 -2.98 0.11 -6.98
C ILE A 223 -1.88 1.13 -7.32
N LEU A 224 -1.18 0.95 -8.45
CA LEU A 224 -0.14 1.87 -8.90
C LEU A 224 -0.73 3.26 -9.14
N PHE A 225 -1.84 3.35 -9.86
CA PHE A 225 -2.51 4.62 -10.14
C PHE A 225 -2.89 5.36 -8.85
N PHE A 226 -3.56 4.70 -7.93
CA PHE A 226 -3.96 5.32 -6.66
C PHE A 226 -2.76 5.67 -5.77
N SER A 227 -1.70 4.87 -5.78
CA SER A 227 -0.49 5.14 -5.00
C SER A 227 0.31 6.37 -5.47
N LEU A 228 0.08 6.82 -6.70
CA LEU A 228 0.69 8.05 -7.23
C LEU A 228 -0.06 9.32 -6.82
N LEU A 229 -1.34 9.21 -6.39
CA LEU A 229 -2.14 10.38 -6.01
C LEU A 229 -1.51 11.22 -4.88
N PRO A 230 -0.98 10.64 -3.77
CA PRO A 230 -0.34 11.42 -2.72
C PRO A 230 0.90 12.18 -3.21
N LEU A 231 1.62 11.64 -4.19
CA LEU A 231 2.80 12.31 -4.77
C LEU A 231 2.42 13.55 -5.61
N ALA A 232 1.20 13.55 -6.16
CA ALA A 232 0.67 14.71 -6.88
C ALA A 232 0.08 15.77 -5.94
N ALA A 233 -0.16 15.43 -4.66
CA ALA A 233 -0.74 16.36 -3.68
C ALA A 233 0.28 17.41 -3.24
N PRO A 234 -0.14 18.65 -2.92
CA PRO A 234 0.75 19.69 -2.42
C PRO A 234 1.41 19.32 -1.10
N GLY A 235 0.73 18.61 -0.20
CA GLY A 235 1.24 18.15 1.10
C GLY A 235 2.13 16.89 1.06
N ARG A 236 2.71 16.57 -0.10
CA ARG A 236 3.57 15.37 -0.27
C ARG A 236 4.75 15.34 0.68
N ALA A 237 5.05 14.15 1.20
CA ALA A 237 6.22 13.87 2.02
C ALA A 237 7.15 12.87 1.32
N MET A 238 8.45 12.88 1.67
CA MET A 238 9.41 11.88 1.14
C MET A 238 9.00 10.45 1.46
N THR A 239 8.33 10.24 2.58
CA THR A 239 7.80 8.93 2.99
C THR A 239 6.69 8.43 2.09
N ASP A 240 6.00 9.30 1.32
CA ASP A 240 4.92 8.89 0.40
C ASP A 240 5.41 8.01 -0.75
N LEU A 241 6.72 8.05 -1.04
CA LEU A 241 7.36 7.18 -2.02
C LEU A 241 7.31 5.69 -1.63
N VAL A 242 7.03 5.36 -0.39
CA VAL A 242 6.78 3.99 0.07
C VAL A 242 5.48 3.42 -0.54
N LEU A 243 4.47 4.26 -0.81
CA LEU A 243 3.19 3.80 -1.36
C LEU A 243 3.32 3.17 -2.76
N PRO A 244 3.92 3.83 -3.76
CA PRO A 244 4.09 3.23 -5.08
C PRO A 244 5.14 2.11 -5.12
N ALA A 245 5.98 1.96 -4.09
CA ALA A 245 7.02 0.94 -4.08
C ALA A 245 6.45 -0.48 -4.22
N ALA A 246 5.32 -0.79 -3.59
CA ALA A 246 4.70 -2.11 -3.66
C ALA A 246 4.21 -2.46 -5.09
N PRO A 247 3.38 -1.66 -5.76
CA PRO A 247 2.97 -1.97 -7.12
C PRO A 247 4.11 -1.86 -8.13
N LEU A 248 5.09 -0.95 -7.96
CA LEU A 248 6.27 -0.86 -8.80
C LEU A 248 7.10 -2.14 -8.75
N ALA A 249 7.35 -2.67 -7.54
CA ALA A 249 8.09 -3.92 -7.36
C ALA A 249 7.41 -5.13 -8.02
N VAL A 250 6.09 -5.09 -8.23
CA VAL A 250 5.34 -6.13 -8.94
C VAL A 250 5.35 -5.92 -10.46
N VAL A 251 5.25 -4.66 -10.91
CA VAL A 251 5.13 -4.34 -12.35
C VAL A 251 6.48 -4.34 -13.06
N MET A 252 7.55 -3.80 -12.43
CA MET A 252 8.88 -3.70 -13.05
C MET A 252 9.45 -5.02 -13.60
N PRO A 253 9.32 -6.17 -12.90
CA PRO A 253 9.84 -7.44 -13.40
C PRO A 253 9.06 -8.03 -14.59
N ALA A 254 8.02 -7.36 -15.08
CA ALA A 254 7.25 -7.83 -16.23
C ALA A 254 7.96 -7.57 -17.57
N TYR A 255 9.00 -6.77 -17.56
CA TYR A 255 9.90 -6.54 -18.70
C TYR A 255 10.97 -7.64 -18.74
#